data_166c9da9108e7549e591c70c13bbc3cf
#
_entry.id   166c9da9108e7549e591c70c13bbc3cf
#
_cell.length_a   1.000
_cell.length_b   1.000
_cell.length_c   1.000
_cell.angle_alpha   90.00
_cell.angle_beta   90.00
_cell.angle_gamma   90.00
#
_symmetry.space_group_name_H-M   'P 1'
#
loop_
_entity.id
_entity.type
_entity.pdbx_description
1 polymer ?
#
loop_
_entity_poly.entity_id
_entity_poly.type
_entity_poly.pdbx_seq_one_letter_code
_entity_poly.pdbx_strand_id
1 'polypeptide(L)'
;MTRFIFVTGGVVSSLGKGIAAASLGAVLEARGLDVTMLKLDPYLNVDPGTMSPHQHGEVYVTEDGAETDLDLGHYERFLRSKMTQNNNFTTGQVYETILRRERRGDFLGGTVQVIPHVTDEIKRRIIAGAGDHDIAVVEIGGTVGDIESQPFLEAVRQMRGELGYQKSLLIHLTLVPVSYTHLTLPTIYPV
;
A
#
# COMPACT_ATOMS: atom_id res chain seq x y z
N MET A 1 -9.83 -4.73 -16.86
CA MET A 1 -9.80 -5.16 -15.45
C MET A 1 -8.38 -5.01 -14.93
N THR A 2 -8.20 -4.19 -13.94
CA THR A 2 -6.92 -3.75 -13.39
C THR A 2 -6.08 -4.92 -12.84
N ARG A 3 -4.78 -4.89 -13.07
CA ARG A 3 -3.79 -5.79 -12.47
C ARG A 3 -3.12 -5.09 -11.30
N PHE A 4 -2.80 -5.83 -10.26
CA PHE A 4 -2.24 -5.28 -9.03
C PHE A 4 -0.80 -5.72 -8.83
N ILE A 5 0.07 -4.78 -8.49
CA ILE A 5 1.44 -5.04 -8.06
C ILE A 5 1.57 -4.53 -6.63
N PHE A 6 1.67 -5.45 -5.68
CA PHE A 6 1.84 -5.12 -4.27
C PHE A 6 3.34 -5.04 -3.94
N VAL A 7 3.76 -3.91 -3.37
CA VAL A 7 5.16 -3.68 -2.99
C VAL A 7 5.27 -3.63 -1.48
N THR A 8 6.05 -4.53 -0.92
CA THR A 8 6.32 -4.63 0.52
C THR A 8 7.82 -4.52 0.78
N GLY A 9 8.22 -4.31 2.01
CA GLY A 9 9.63 -4.31 2.38
C GLY A 9 9.88 -4.89 3.77
N GLY A 10 11.06 -5.47 3.92
CA GLY A 10 11.55 -6.01 5.19
C GLY A 10 12.73 -5.21 5.73
N VAL A 11 13.19 -5.58 6.93
CA VAL A 11 14.40 -5.12 7.63
C VAL A 11 14.33 -3.68 8.13
N VAL A 12 14.14 -2.67 7.27
CA VAL A 12 14.13 -1.25 7.66
C VAL A 12 13.09 -0.46 6.88
N SER A 13 12.51 0.57 7.50
CA SER A 13 11.48 1.42 6.88
C SER A 13 12.02 2.24 5.71
N SER A 14 13.27 2.72 5.78
CA SER A 14 13.90 3.58 4.76
C SER A 14 14.57 2.80 3.62
N LEU A 15 14.08 1.61 3.28
CA LEU A 15 14.67 0.74 2.26
C LEU A 15 14.51 1.26 0.82
N GLY A 16 13.68 2.29 0.61
CA GLY A 16 13.44 2.87 -0.71
C GLY A 16 12.28 2.22 -1.47
N LYS A 17 11.28 1.68 -0.78
CA LYS A 17 10.05 1.12 -1.38
C LYS A 17 9.38 2.10 -2.34
N GLY A 18 9.18 3.36 -1.91
CA GLY A 18 8.53 4.40 -2.69
C GLY A 18 9.23 4.66 -4.02
N ILE A 19 10.57 4.80 -3.99
CA ILE A 19 11.36 5.01 -5.19
C ILE A 19 11.31 3.79 -6.12
N ALA A 20 11.41 2.58 -5.57
CA ALA A 20 11.33 1.35 -6.36
C ALA A 20 9.94 1.19 -7.01
N ALA A 21 8.87 1.45 -6.26
CA ALA A 21 7.50 1.38 -6.75
C ALA A 21 7.23 2.44 -7.83
N ALA A 22 7.64 3.70 -7.60
CA ALA A 22 7.50 4.78 -8.56
C ALA A 22 8.32 4.55 -9.85
N SER A 23 9.55 4.06 -9.72
CA SER A 23 10.38 3.70 -10.88
C SER A 23 9.77 2.58 -11.71
N LEU A 24 9.19 1.57 -11.05
CA LEU A 24 8.46 0.51 -11.73
C LEU A 24 7.26 1.07 -12.48
N GLY A 25 6.48 1.94 -11.82
CA GLY A 25 5.34 2.63 -12.45
C GLY A 25 5.76 3.40 -13.70
N ALA A 26 6.83 4.19 -13.63
CA ALA A 26 7.37 4.94 -14.76
C ALA A 26 7.80 4.04 -15.93
N VAL A 27 8.43 2.90 -15.64
CA VAL A 27 8.82 1.92 -16.68
C VAL A 27 7.58 1.31 -17.35
N LEU A 28 6.53 1.04 -16.58
CA LEU A 28 5.27 0.51 -17.12
C LEU A 28 4.53 1.56 -17.97
N GLU A 29 4.47 2.82 -17.54
CA GLU A 29 3.95 3.93 -18.36
C GLU A 29 4.73 4.11 -19.66
N ALA A 30 6.07 4.02 -19.60
CA ALA A 30 6.91 4.11 -20.80
C ALA A 30 6.63 2.99 -21.81
N ARG A 31 6.02 1.90 -21.36
CA ARG A 31 5.56 0.79 -22.22
C ARG A 31 4.12 0.98 -22.71
N GLY A 32 3.50 2.12 -22.43
CA GLY A 32 2.17 2.47 -22.90
C GLY A 32 1.02 1.95 -22.04
N LEU A 33 1.29 1.53 -20.81
CA LEU A 33 0.27 1.11 -19.85
C LEU A 33 -0.23 2.31 -19.06
N ASP A 34 -1.50 2.32 -18.72
CA ASP A 34 -2.10 3.29 -17.81
C ASP A 34 -1.92 2.81 -16.38
N VAL A 35 -1.14 3.58 -15.59
CA VAL A 35 -0.67 3.16 -14.26
C VAL A 35 -1.13 4.14 -13.18
N THR A 36 -1.65 3.62 -12.09
CA THR A 36 -1.86 4.38 -10.85
C THR A 36 -1.04 3.82 -9.71
N MET A 37 -0.82 4.66 -8.69
CA MET A 37 -0.09 4.28 -7.47
C MET A 37 -0.99 4.43 -6.26
N LEU A 38 -0.85 3.54 -5.28
CA LEU A 38 -1.52 3.64 -3.98
C LEU A 38 -0.50 3.51 -2.86
N LYS A 39 -0.67 4.31 -1.80
CA LYS A 39 0.09 4.24 -0.56
C LYS A 39 -0.81 3.81 0.59
N LEU A 40 -0.43 2.76 1.28
CA LEU A 40 -1.11 2.23 2.45
C LEU A 40 -0.23 2.45 3.68
N ASP A 41 -0.69 3.28 4.61
CA ASP A 41 0.09 3.65 5.78
C ASP A 41 -0.44 2.98 7.06
N PRO A 42 0.39 2.19 7.77
CA PRO A 42 -0.07 1.37 8.88
C PRO A 42 -0.24 2.12 10.20
N TYR A 43 -0.08 3.44 10.25
CA TYR A 43 -0.29 4.21 11.47
C TYR A 43 -1.77 4.54 11.71
N LEU A 44 -2.09 4.88 12.98
CA LEU A 44 -3.46 5.15 13.45
C LEU A 44 -3.91 6.60 13.25
N ASN A 45 -3.04 7.50 12.84
CA ASN A 45 -3.44 8.86 12.50
C ASN A 45 -4.42 8.82 11.32
N VAL A 46 -5.49 9.62 11.40
CA VAL A 46 -6.51 9.67 10.33
C VAL A 46 -5.92 10.29 9.06
N ASP A 47 -5.11 11.33 9.24
CA ASP A 47 -4.33 11.95 8.18
C ASP A 47 -2.94 12.36 8.70
N PRO A 48 -1.96 12.61 7.82
CA PRO A 48 -0.62 13.01 8.21
C PRO A 48 -0.50 14.46 8.65
N GLY A 49 -1.51 15.30 8.45
CA GLY A 49 -1.48 16.75 8.76
C GLY A 49 -1.27 17.07 10.24
N THR A 50 -1.63 16.14 11.13
CA THR A 50 -1.43 16.26 12.57
C THR A 50 -0.10 15.66 13.05
N MET A 51 0.67 15.05 12.18
CA MET A 51 1.93 14.38 12.52
C MET A 51 3.10 15.36 12.52
N SER A 52 4.08 15.12 13.39
CA SER A 52 5.29 15.93 13.43
C SER A 52 6.13 15.72 12.16
N PRO A 53 6.49 16.79 11.44
CA PRO A 53 7.35 16.68 10.25
C PRO A 53 8.73 16.04 10.55
N HIS A 54 9.22 16.18 11.78
CA HIS A 54 10.49 15.56 12.20
C HIS A 54 10.42 14.03 12.29
N GLN A 55 9.23 13.49 12.52
CA GLN A 55 9.02 12.03 12.65
C GLN A 55 8.55 11.39 11.34
N HIS A 56 7.70 12.10 10.59
CA HIS A 56 6.99 11.53 9.44
C HIS A 56 7.43 12.13 8.11
N GLY A 57 8.08 13.27 8.09
CA GLY A 57 8.35 14.06 6.90
C GLY A 57 7.24 15.10 6.63
N GLU A 58 7.38 15.78 5.51
CA GLU A 58 6.40 16.78 5.08
C GLU A 58 5.14 16.13 4.54
N VAL A 59 4.02 16.86 4.64
CA VAL A 59 2.72 16.45 4.08
C VAL A 59 2.67 16.88 2.62
N TYR A 60 2.17 15.99 1.77
CA TYR A 60 1.83 16.31 0.39
C TYR A 60 0.32 16.56 0.26
N VAL A 61 -0.06 17.66 -0.37
CA VAL A 61 -1.47 18.01 -0.61
C VAL A 61 -1.78 17.74 -2.08
N THR A 62 -2.76 16.87 -2.33
CA THR A 62 -3.22 16.52 -3.68
C THR A 62 -4.06 17.65 -4.30
N GLU A 63 -4.30 17.60 -5.62
CA GLU A 63 -5.13 18.61 -6.31
C GLU A 63 -6.57 18.66 -5.76
N ASP A 64 -7.09 17.56 -5.25
CA ASP A 64 -8.42 17.48 -4.61
C ASP A 64 -8.39 17.86 -3.12
N GLY A 65 -7.27 18.38 -2.61
CA GLY A 65 -7.13 18.96 -1.28
C GLY A 65 -6.89 17.95 -0.16
N ALA A 66 -6.61 16.70 -0.45
CA ALA A 66 -6.29 15.70 0.57
C ALA A 66 -4.85 15.88 1.10
N GLU A 67 -4.70 15.86 2.42
CA GLU A 67 -3.40 15.78 3.08
C GLU A 67 -2.95 14.33 3.10
N THR A 68 -1.79 14.05 2.50
CA THR A 68 -1.31 12.70 2.26
C THR A 68 0.17 12.56 2.60
N ASP A 69 0.67 11.33 2.59
CA ASP A 69 2.09 11.04 2.72
C ASP A 69 2.91 11.67 1.58
N LEU A 70 4.12 12.11 1.90
CA LEU A 70 5.06 12.73 0.95
C LEU A 70 5.35 11.83 -0.27
N ASP A 71 5.24 10.52 -0.12
CA ASP A 71 5.46 9.58 -1.20
C ASP A 71 4.55 9.83 -2.41
N LEU A 72 3.34 10.38 -2.20
CA LEU A 72 2.46 10.74 -3.31
C LEU A 72 3.07 11.83 -4.21
N GLY A 73 3.78 12.79 -3.61
CA GLY A 73 4.53 13.77 -4.36
C GLY A 73 5.69 13.17 -5.15
N HIS A 74 6.31 12.12 -4.62
CA HIS A 74 7.31 11.35 -5.37
C HIS A 74 6.67 10.60 -6.53
N TYR A 75 5.50 9.98 -6.34
CA TYR A 75 4.79 9.28 -7.41
C TYR A 75 4.48 10.21 -8.57
N GLU A 76 3.95 11.42 -8.32
CA GLU A 76 3.66 12.41 -9.37
C GLU A 76 4.90 12.95 -10.10
N ARG A 77 6.10 12.82 -9.50
CA ARG A 77 7.36 13.16 -10.19
C ARG A 77 7.79 12.09 -11.20
N PHE A 78 7.42 10.83 -10.95
CA PHE A 78 7.82 9.70 -11.76
C PHE A 78 6.77 9.35 -12.81
N LEU A 79 5.48 9.51 -12.47
CA LEU A 79 4.35 9.15 -13.30
C LEU A 79 3.61 10.39 -13.80
N ARG A 80 2.89 10.23 -14.88
CA ARG A 80 1.98 11.27 -15.40
C ARG A 80 0.62 11.28 -14.71
N SER A 81 0.26 10.18 -14.06
CA SER A 81 -0.98 10.04 -13.31
C SER A 81 -1.01 11.00 -12.14
N LYS A 82 -2.16 11.69 -11.98
CA LYS A 82 -2.40 12.55 -10.83
C LYS A 82 -2.88 11.73 -9.65
N MET A 83 -2.35 12.05 -8.46
CA MET A 83 -2.77 11.44 -7.22
C MET A 83 -3.95 12.21 -6.61
N THR A 84 -4.86 11.45 -6.00
CA THR A 84 -6.07 11.95 -5.35
C THR A 84 -6.19 11.38 -3.94
N GLN A 85 -7.19 11.82 -3.19
CA GLN A 85 -7.50 11.25 -1.87
C GLN A 85 -7.68 9.72 -1.87
N ASN A 86 -7.99 9.10 -3.02
CA ASN A 86 -8.15 7.66 -3.12
C ASN A 86 -6.81 6.90 -3.25
N ASN A 87 -5.72 7.63 -3.47
CA ASN A 87 -4.41 7.04 -3.67
C ASN A 87 -3.61 6.85 -2.38
N ASN A 88 -4.09 7.40 -1.25
CA ASN A 88 -3.48 7.20 0.06
C ASN A 88 -4.56 6.94 1.11
N PHE A 89 -4.34 5.98 1.97
CA PHE A 89 -5.16 5.82 3.17
C PHE A 89 -4.37 5.16 4.31
N THR A 90 -4.80 5.49 5.53
CA THR A 90 -4.16 5.05 6.77
C THR A 90 -4.99 3.98 7.47
N THR A 91 -4.37 3.24 8.37
CA THR A 91 -5.10 2.37 9.30
C THR A 91 -6.15 3.15 10.07
N GLY A 92 -5.84 4.39 10.51
CA GLY A 92 -6.79 5.25 11.23
C GLY A 92 -8.07 5.50 10.44
N GLN A 93 -7.97 5.85 9.17
CA GLN A 93 -9.14 6.05 8.29
C GLN A 93 -9.97 4.78 8.11
N VAL A 94 -9.32 3.62 8.00
CA VAL A 94 -10.02 2.34 7.89
C VAL A 94 -10.81 2.06 9.16
N TYR A 95 -10.18 2.15 10.32
CA TYR A 95 -10.84 1.91 11.61
C TYR A 95 -11.93 2.94 11.89
N GLU A 96 -11.71 4.21 11.62
CA GLU A 96 -12.73 5.25 11.76
C GLU A 96 -13.97 4.91 10.94
N THR A 97 -13.79 4.49 9.69
CA THR A 97 -14.90 4.08 8.83
C THR A 97 -15.68 2.91 9.43
N ILE A 98 -14.98 1.88 9.90
CA ILE A 98 -15.58 0.69 10.52
C ILE A 98 -16.34 1.07 11.80
N LEU A 99 -15.73 1.86 12.68
CA LEU A 99 -16.35 2.29 13.93
C LEU A 99 -17.60 3.15 13.69
N ARG A 100 -17.55 4.07 12.72
CA ARG A 100 -18.72 4.87 12.33
C ARG A 100 -19.87 3.98 11.80
N ARG A 101 -19.55 2.97 11.01
CA ARG A 101 -20.54 2.00 10.49
C ARG A 101 -21.12 1.16 11.61
N GLU A 102 -20.30 0.71 12.56
CA GLU A 102 -20.76 -0.02 13.75
C GLU A 102 -21.76 0.83 14.55
N ARG A 103 -21.41 2.09 14.85
CA ARG A 103 -22.28 3.01 15.62
C ARG A 103 -23.61 3.32 14.92
N ARG A 104 -23.65 3.28 13.60
CA ARG A 104 -24.89 3.44 12.81
C ARG A 104 -25.75 2.17 12.77
N GLY A 105 -25.22 1.01 13.20
CA GLY A 105 -25.90 -0.27 13.14
C GLY A 105 -25.78 -1.00 11.81
N ASP A 106 -24.86 -0.62 10.94
CA ASP A 106 -24.70 -1.20 9.59
C ASP A 106 -24.38 -2.72 9.65
N PHE A 107 -23.89 -3.20 10.78
CA PHE A 107 -23.55 -4.62 10.98
C PHE A 107 -24.65 -5.45 11.66
N LEU A 108 -25.84 -4.86 11.86
CA LEU A 108 -27.05 -5.54 12.36
C LEU A 108 -26.81 -6.32 13.67
N GLY A 109 -25.99 -5.81 14.57
CA GLY A 109 -25.67 -6.44 15.87
C GLY A 109 -24.61 -7.55 15.78
N GLY A 110 -24.03 -7.78 14.61
CA GLY A 110 -22.92 -8.74 14.45
C GLY A 110 -21.64 -8.26 15.14
N THR A 111 -20.82 -9.21 15.57
CA THR A 111 -19.48 -8.90 16.12
C THR A 111 -18.57 -8.39 15.02
N VAL A 112 -18.05 -7.16 15.18
CA VAL A 112 -17.12 -6.53 14.23
C VAL A 112 -15.68 -6.88 14.62
N GLN A 113 -14.92 -7.42 13.67
CA GLN A 113 -13.56 -7.94 13.89
C GLN A 113 -12.62 -7.45 12.81
N VAL A 114 -11.29 -7.61 13.02
CA VAL A 114 -10.29 -7.27 12.01
C VAL A 114 -10.52 -8.07 10.73
N ILE A 115 -10.76 -9.38 10.86
CA ILE A 115 -11.18 -10.25 9.77
C ILE A 115 -12.65 -10.65 10.02
N PRO A 116 -13.56 -10.38 9.06
CA PRO A 116 -13.32 -9.84 7.72
C PRO A 116 -13.43 -8.31 7.60
N HIS A 117 -13.94 -7.59 8.59
CA HIS A 117 -14.48 -6.23 8.40
C HIS A 117 -13.40 -5.20 8.02
N VAL A 118 -12.26 -5.21 8.73
CA VAL A 118 -11.14 -4.30 8.43
C VAL A 118 -10.46 -4.72 7.12
N THR A 119 -10.23 -6.00 6.92
CA THR A 119 -9.62 -6.50 5.67
C THR A 119 -10.50 -6.23 4.45
N ASP A 120 -11.81 -6.36 4.56
CA ASP A 120 -12.73 -6.05 3.47
C ASP A 120 -12.76 -4.55 3.14
N GLU A 121 -12.71 -3.68 4.15
CA GLU A 121 -12.62 -2.23 3.93
C GLU A 121 -11.29 -1.85 3.26
N ILE A 122 -10.18 -2.47 3.64
CA ILE A 122 -8.87 -2.28 2.99
C ILE A 122 -8.97 -2.70 1.51
N LYS A 123 -9.47 -3.90 1.23
CA LYS A 123 -9.65 -4.38 -0.15
C LYS A 123 -10.52 -3.45 -0.98
N ARG A 124 -11.65 -3.00 -0.41
CA ARG A 124 -12.55 -2.05 -1.05
C ARG A 124 -11.83 -0.75 -1.43
N ARG A 125 -11.02 -0.18 -0.53
CA ARG A 125 -10.25 1.04 -0.79
C ARG A 125 -9.18 0.84 -1.85
N ILE A 126 -8.47 -0.27 -1.82
CA ILE A 126 -7.47 -0.61 -2.86
C ILE A 126 -8.15 -0.67 -4.24
N ILE A 127 -9.29 -1.33 -4.35
CA ILE A 127 -10.03 -1.43 -5.61
C ILE A 127 -10.53 -0.06 -6.06
N ALA A 128 -11.07 0.74 -5.14
CA ALA A 128 -11.54 2.10 -5.46
C ALA A 128 -10.40 3.01 -5.94
N GLY A 129 -9.25 2.97 -5.28
CA GLY A 129 -8.08 3.75 -5.69
C GLY A 129 -7.42 3.27 -6.98
N ALA A 130 -7.59 1.99 -7.31
CA ALA A 130 -7.10 1.43 -8.58
C ALA A 130 -7.91 1.91 -9.79
N GLY A 131 -9.20 2.25 -9.60
CA GLY A 131 -10.07 2.72 -10.68
C GLY A 131 -10.05 1.81 -11.89
N ASP A 132 -10.09 2.42 -13.09
CA ASP A 132 -10.10 1.72 -14.38
C ASP A 132 -8.71 1.62 -15.04
N HIS A 133 -7.62 1.92 -14.30
CA HIS A 133 -6.27 1.83 -14.81
C HIS A 133 -5.87 0.39 -15.17
N ASP A 134 -4.92 0.23 -16.10
CA ASP A 134 -4.41 -1.08 -16.50
C ASP A 134 -3.67 -1.77 -15.34
N ILE A 135 -2.87 -0.97 -14.59
CA ILE A 135 -2.07 -1.45 -13.46
C ILE A 135 -2.21 -0.49 -12.28
N ALA A 136 -2.43 -1.06 -11.10
CA ALA A 136 -2.32 -0.39 -9.83
C ALA A 136 -1.09 -0.92 -9.07
N VAL A 137 -0.12 -0.05 -8.81
CA VAL A 137 1.03 -0.35 -7.95
C VAL A 137 0.68 0.09 -6.53
N VAL A 138 0.61 -0.86 -5.61
CA VAL A 138 0.17 -0.66 -4.22
C VAL A 138 1.37 -0.81 -3.29
N GLU A 139 1.85 0.29 -2.76
CA GLU A 139 2.92 0.28 -1.77
C GLU A 139 2.36 0.12 -0.36
N ILE A 140 2.81 -0.90 0.36
CA ILE A 140 2.49 -1.11 1.77
C ILE A 140 3.57 -0.45 2.62
N GLY A 141 3.17 0.56 3.40
CA GLY A 141 4.02 1.24 4.37
C GLY A 141 4.46 0.31 5.51
N GLY A 142 5.46 0.75 6.25
CA GLY A 142 6.02 -0.02 7.35
C GLY A 142 6.91 -1.18 6.88
N THR A 143 7.21 -2.07 7.80
CA THR A 143 8.09 -3.22 7.62
C THR A 143 7.28 -4.51 7.79
N VAL A 144 7.50 -5.48 6.90
CA VAL A 144 6.88 -6.81 7.06
C VAL A 144 7.39 -7.46 8.34
N GLY A 145 6.46 -7.84 9.21
CA GLY A 145 6.73 -8.32 10.56
C GLY A 145 6.25 -7.37 11.66
N ASP A 146 6.05 -6.09 11.34
CA ASP A 146 5.45 -5.14 12.27
C ASP A 146 3.95 -5.44 12.44
N ILE A 147 3.47 -5.37 13.67
CA ILE A 147 2.09 -5.73 14.00
C ILE A 147 1.08 -4.78 13.33
N GLU A 148 1.46 -3.52 13.15
CA GLU A 148 0.65 -2.49 12.53
C GLU A 148 0.33 -2.78 11.06
N SER A 149 1.25 -3.46 10.36
CA SER A 149 1.09 -3.80 8.94
C SER A 149 0.27 -5.06 8.70
N GLN A 150 0.00 -5.86 9.71
CA GLN A 150 -0.65 -7.17 9.58
C GLN A 150 -2.02 -7.12 8.87
N PRO A 151 -2.93 -6.18 9.18
CA PRO A 151 -4.22 -6.11 8.49
C PRO A 151 -4.08 -5.84 6.98
N PHE A 152 -3.10 -5.03 6.58
CA PHE A 152 -2.82 -4.76 5.16
C PHE A 152 -2.26 -6.00 4.46
N LEU A 153 -1.31 -6.68 5.09
CA LEU A 153 -0.71 -7.89 4.54
C LEU A 153 -1.75 -9.01 4.40
N GLU A 154 -2.64 -9.15 5.38
CA GLU A 154 -3.74 -10.12 5.30
C GLU A 154 -4.74 -9.76 4.20
N ALA A 155 -5.12 -8.49 4.04
CA ALA A 155 -5.97 -8.04 2.94
C ALA A 155 -5.34 -8.33 1.58
N VAL A 156 -4.04 -8.08 1.42
CA VAL A 156 -3.29 -8.39 0.18
C VAL A 156 -3.26 -9.90 -0.09
N ARG A 157 -3.05 -10.71 0.96
CA ARG A 157 -3.09 -12.18 0.84
C ARG A 157 -4.45 -12.65 0.32
N GLN A 158 -5.54 -12.11 0.87
CA GLN A 158 -6.91 -12.41 0.42
C GLN A 158 -7.13 -11.97 -1.03
N MET A 159 -6.76 -10.73 -1.38
CA MET A 159 -6.88 -10.22 -2.74
C MET A 159 -6.14 -11.10 -3.75
N ARG A 160 -4.94 -11.56 -3.42
CA ARG A 160 -4.20 -12.48 -4.30
C ARG A 160 -4.93 -13.79 -4.52
N GLY A 161 -5.57 -14.34 -3.48
CA GLY A 161 -6.41 -15.53 -3.59
C GLY A 161 -7.64 -15.30 -4.49
N GLU A 162 -8.28 -14.14 -4.35
CA GLU A 162 -9.49 -13.76 -5.12
C GLU A 162 -9.17 -13.40 -6.57
N LEU A 163 -8.10 -12.66 -6.82
CA LEU A 163 -7.69 -12.18 -8.16
C LEU A 163 -6.94 -13.25 -8.98
N GLY A 164 -6.25 -14.14 -8.31
CA GLY A 164 -5.37 -15.12 -8.93
C GLY A 164 -4.01 -14.55 -9.38
N TYR A 165 -3.08 -15.46 -9.69
CA TYR A 165 -1.69 -15.11 -10.03
C TYR A 165 -1.54 -14.30 -11.33
N GLN A 166 -2.50 -14.37 -12.24
CA GLN A 166 -2.45 -13.62 -13.50
C GLN A 166 -2.74 -12.13 -13.33
N LYS A 167 -3.40 -11.76 -12.23
CA LYS A 167 -3.84 -10.38 -11.96
C LYS A 167 -3.17 -9.76 -10.74
N SER A 168 -2.32 -10.49 -10.05
CA SER A 168 -1.64 -10.00 -8.85
C SER A 168 -0.19 -10.46 -8.79
N LEU A 169 0.71 -9.51 -8.55
CA LEU A 169 2.15 -9.73 -8.31
C LEU A 169 2.51 -9.18 -6.94
N LEU A 170 3.35 -9.87 -6.21
CA LEU A 170 3.96 -9.38 -4.97
C LEU A 170 5.45 -9.17 -5.19
N ILE A 171 5.93 -7.96 -4.89
CA ILE A 171 7.34 -7.61 -4.87
C ILE A 171 7.73 -7.33 -3.43
N HIS A 172 8.73 -8.05 -2.92
CA HIS A 172 9.25 -7.83 -1.59
C HIS A 172 10.68 -7.31 -1.67
N LEU A 173 10.89 -6.08 -1.18
CA LEU A 173 12.21 -5.48 -1.09
C LEU A 173 12.87 -5.91 0.21
N THR A 174 14.16 -6.25 0.12
CA THR A 174 14.97 -6.55 1.30
C THR A 174 16.37 -5.96 1.14
N LEU A 175 17.02 -5.70 2.28
CA LEU A 175 18.40 -5.25 2.29
C LEU A 175 19.32 -6.45 2.05
N VAL A 176 20.20 -6.34 1.03
CA VAL A 176 21.29 -7.27 0.82
C VAL A 176 22.60 -6.54 1.16
N PRO A 177 23.21 -6.80 2.33
CA PRO A 177 24.47 -6.17 2.71
C PRO A 177 25.60 -6.54 1.72
N VAL A 178 26.54 -5.62 1.50
CA VAL A 178 27.66 -5.82 0.57
C VAL A 178 28.45 -7.10 0.89
N SER A 179 28.55 -7.48 2.18
CA SER A 179 29.18 -8.73 2.62
C SER A 179 28.51 -10.01 2.09
N TYR A 180 27.30 -9.90 1.57
CA TYR A 180 26.54 -11.03 1.03
C TYR A 180 26.31 -10.92 -0.49
N THR A 181 27.10 -10.13 -1.21
CA THR A 181 26.95 -9.95 -2.67
C THR A 181 27.16 -11.22 -3.49
N HIS A 182 27.66 -12.28 -2.88
CA HIS A 182 27.84 -13.61 -3.49
C HIS A 182 26.79 -14.62 -3.05
N LEU A 183 25.63 -14.17 -2.58
CA LEU A 183 24.49 -15.07 -2.37
C LEU A 183 24.05 -15.65 -3.70
N THR A 184 24.50 -16.86 -3.99
CA THR A 184 23.96 -17.64 -5.08
C THR A 184 22.63 -18.26 -4.66
N LEU A 185 21.59 -18.04 -5.44
CA LEU A 185 20.39 -18.87 -5.35
C LEU A 185 20.72 -20.23 -5.98
N PRO A 186 20.30 -21.31 -5.41
CA PRO A 186 19.73 -21.54 -4.09
C PRO A 186 20.74 -22.31 -3.24
N THR A 187 21.28 -21.69 -2.26
CA THR A 187 21.84 -22.42 -1.13
C THR A 187 20.70 -22.90 -0.21
N ILE A 188 19.58 -23.25 -0.78
CA ILE A 188 18.59 -24.01 -0.07
C ILE A 188 19.12 -25.43 -0.05
N TYR A 189 19.75 -25.79 1.05
CA TYR A 189 20.03 -27.19 1.32
C TYR A 189 18.70 -27.92 1.40
N PRO A 190 18.46 -28.92 0.59
CA PRO A 190 17.35 -29.83 0.84
C PRO A 190 17.59 -30.45 2.21
N VAL A 191 16.70 -30.18 3.16
CA VAL A 191 16.62 -30.88 4.42
C VAL A 191 15.94 -32.22 4.17
#